data_5fa961eb1519dec4527e5840540f8334
#
_entry.id   5fa961eb1519dec4527e5840540f8334
#
_cell.length_a   1.000
_cell.length_b   1.000
_cell.length_c   1.000
_cell.angle_alpha   90.00
_cell.angle_beta   90.00
_cell.angle_gamma   90.00
#
_symmetry.space_group_name_H-M   'P 1'
#
loop_
_entity.id
_entity.type
_entity.pdbx_description
1 polymer ?
#
loop_
_entity_poly.entity_id
_entity_poly.type
_entity_poly.pdbx_seq_one_letter_code
_entity_poly.pdbx_strand_id
1 'polypeptide(L)'
;MNSNFNLSFTRFCVPLCLIIIFISSCEAQKLPVKELSIEREGRLIATVKAEIAESQEEKSKGLMHRKNLPEGEGMLFVYEHDQIMSFWMLNTIIPLSIAFISYDGKIIDIKDMYPNNKNSVTSSRSVRYALEVPQGWFTNVGVKTGDLVIIK
;
A
#
# COMPACT_ATOMS: atom_id res chain seq x y z
N MET A 1 -45.63 -72.39 28.28
CA MET A 1 -44.23 -72.29 27.81
C MET A 1 -44.01 -70.93 27.27
N ASN A 2 -43.47 -70.05 28.12
CA ASN A 2 -43.28 -68.62 27.86
C ASN A 2 -41.83 -68.40 27.38
N SER A 3 -41.65 -67.87 26.21
CA SER A 3 -40.36 -67.36 25.74
C SER A 3 -40.41 -65.85 25.66
N ASN A 4 -39.77 -65.24 26.61
CA ASN A 4 -39.53 -63.75 26.67
C ASN A 4 -38.44 -63.40 25.66
N PHE A 5 -38.80 -62.61 24.68
CA PHE A 5 -37.86 -62.00 23.74
C PHE A 5 -37.45 -60.56 24.28
N ASN A 6 -36.27 -60.48 24.83
CA ASN A 6 -35.71 -59.21 25.27
C ASN A 6 -35.03 -58.50 24.06
N LEU A 7 -35.66 -57.42 23.57
CA LEU A 7 -35.04 -56.54 22.59
C LEU A 7 -34.15 -55.52 23.32
N SER A 8 -32.84 -55.70 23.24
CA SER A 8 -31.85 -54.72 23.72
C SER A 8 -31.75 -53.57 22.68
N PHE A 9 -32.27 -52.41 23.04
CA PHE A 9 -32.09 -51.17 22.23
C PHE A 9 -30.70 -50.58 22.53
N THR A 10 -29.74 -50.84 21.63
CA THR A 10 -28.43 -50.20 21.66
C THR A 10 -28.59 -48.77 21.11
N ARG A 11 -28.55 -47.82 22.04
CA ARG A 11 -28.50 -46.38 21.67
C ARG A 11 -27.16 -46.06 21.07
N PHE A 12 -27.10 -45.88 19.75
CA PHE A 12 -25.95 -45.28 19.05
C PHE A 12 -25.95 -43.78 19.35
N CYS A 13 -25.05 -43.38 20.28
CA CYS A 13 -24.68 -41.96 20.43
C CYS A 13 -23.77 -41.56 19.26
N VAL A 14 -24.31 -40.85 18.30
CA VAL A 14 -23.50 -40.21 17.26
C VAL A 14 -22.93 -38.93 17.86
N PRO A 15 -21.60 -38.80 17.99
CA PRO A 15 -21.03 -37.55 18.45
C PRO A 15 -21.19 -36.51 17.33
N LEU A 16 -21.98 -35.47 17.62
CA LEU A 16 -22.12 -34.29 16.78
C LEU A 16 -20.77 -33.52 16.84
N CYS A 17 -19.87 -33.80 15.90
CA CYS A 17 -18.68 -33.02 15.69
C CYS A 17 -19.07 -31.61 15.20
N LEU A 18 -19.06 -30.64 16.11
CA LEU A 18 -19.19 -29.22 15.77
C LEU A 18 -17.93 -28.82 15.03
N ILE A 19 -17.98 -28.79 13.70
CA ILE A 19 -16.94 -28.23 12.86
C ILE A 19 -17.05 -26.69 13.03
N ILE A 20 -16.22 -26.13 13.91
CA ILE A 20 -16.05 -24.68 14.02
C ILE A 20 -15.23 -24.26 12.80
N ILE A 21 -15.91 -23.79 11.75
CA ILE A 21 -15.25 -23.15 10.60
C ILE A 21 -14.77 -21.78 11.09
N PHE A 22 -13.48 -21.68 11.39
CA PHE A 22 -12.81 -20.37 11.53
C PHE A 22 -12.83 -19.70 10.16
N ILE A 23 -13.82 -18.84 9.93
CA ILE A 23 -13.78 -17.90 8.82
C ILE A 23 -12.73 -16.87 9.22
N SER A 24 -11.48 -17.10 8.82
CA SER A 24 -10.43 -16.07 8.88
C SER A 24 -10.86 -14.96 7.92
N SER A 25 -11.54 -13.97 8.46
CA SER A 25 -11.78 -12.72 7.74
C SER A 25 -10.40 -12.12 7.45
N CYS A 26 -9.96 -12.19 6.20
CA CYS A 26 -8.80 -11.45 5.72
C CYS A 26 -9.22 -9.98 5.66
N GLU A 27 -9.25 -9.33 6.81
CA GLU A 27 -9.39 -7.88 6.89
C GLU A 27 -8.12 -7.30 6.25
N ALA A 28 -8.29 -6.57 5.14
CA ALA A 28 -7.17 -5.89 4.50
C ALA A 28 -6.54 -4.95 5.53
N GLN A 29 -5.33 -5.29 5.98
CA GLN A 29 -4.63 -4.54 7.00
C GLN A 29 -4.46 -3.09 6.53
N LYS A 30 -5.06 -2.15 7.26
CA LYS A 30 -4.97 -0.73 6.95
C LYS A 30 -3.54 -0.26 7.25
N LEU A 31 -2.86 0.28 6.25
CA LEU A 31 -1.51 0.80 6.40
C LEU A 31 -1.45 1.97 7.38
N PRO A 32 -0.34 2.14 8.12
CA PRO A 32 -0.10 3.35 8.88
C PRO A 32 -0.14 4.58 7.97
N VAL A 33 -0.72 5.68 8.46
CA VAL A 33 -0.77 6.96 7.74
C VAL A 33 0.07 7.98 8.48
N LYS A 34 0.94 8.67 7.77
CA LYS A 34 1.72 9.80 8.27
C LYS A 34 1.44 11.07 7.45
N GLU A 35 1.44 12.20 8.13
CA GLU A 35 1.47 13.50 7.47
C GLU A 35 2.93 13.87 7.19
N LEU A 36 3.27 14.07 5.93
CA LEU A 36 4.59 14.46 5.46
C LEU A 36 4.56 15.93 5.06
N SER A 37 5.54 16.70 5.53
CA SER A 37 5.78 18.07 5.10
C SER A 37 6.75 18.07 3.92
N ILE A 38 6.49 18.93 2.94
CA ILE A 38 7.43 19.19 1.84
C ILE A 38 7.88 20.64 1.94
N GLU A 39 9.20 20.83 2.03
CA GLU A 39 9.81 22.12 2.32
C GLU A 39 10.80 22.54 1.23
N ARG A 40 10.96 23.84 1.05
CA ARG A 40 11.99 24.46 0.24
C ARG A 40 12.66 25.57 1.05
N GLU A 41 13.98 25.46 1.23
CA GLU A 41 14.76 26.45 2.01
C GLU A 41 14.16 26.71 3.41
N GLY A 42 13.68 25.63 4.07
CA GLY A 42 13.05 25.70 5.39
C GLY A 42 11.64 26.29 5.42
N ARG A 43 11.02 26.53 4.25
CA ARG A 43 9.62 26.99 4.15
C ARG A 43 8.72 25.85 3.72
N LEU A 44 7.61 25.67 4.42
CA LEU A 44 6.56 24.72 4.06
C LEU A 44 5.97 25.08 2.69
N ILE A 45 5.97 24.13 1.76
CA ILE A 45 5.36 24.25 0.43
C ILE A 45 4.03 23.52 0.42
N ALA A 46 3.99 22.25 0.91
CA ALA A 46 2.80 21.42 0.92
C ALA A 46 2.86 20.39 2.06
N THR A 47 1.71 19.81 2.39
CA THR A 47 1.59 18.62 3.21
C THR A 47 0.85 17.53 2.46
N VAL A 48 1.17 16.27 2.72
CA VAL A 48 0.51 15.10 2.14
C VAL A 48 0.31 14.03 3.22
N LYS A 49 -0.89 13.45 3.28
CA LYS A 49 -1.17 12.29 4.13
C LYS A 49 -0.84 11.03 3.36
N ALA A 50 0.27 10.41 3.70
CA ALA A 50 0.77 9.24 3.00
C ALA A 50 0.55 7.96 3.81
N GLU A 51 -0.05 6.94 3.19
CA GLU A 51 0.03 5.57 3.69
C GLU A 51 1.47 5.08 3.55
N ILE A 52 1.96 4.33 4.55
CA ILE A 52 3.36 3.89 4.58
C ILE A 52 3.42 2.42 4.17
N ALA A 53 4.11 2.14 3.06
CA ALA A 53 4.36 0.79 2.55
C ALA A 53 5.82 0.40 2.83
N GLU A 54 6.04 -0.50 3.80
CA GLU A 54 7.37 -0.93 4.23
C GLU A 54 7.67 -2.39 3.89
N SER A 55 6.68 -3.29 4.08
CA SER A 55 6.86 -4.69 3.74
C SER A 55 6.90 -4.92 2.23
N GLN A 56 7.49 -6.05 1.81
CA GLN A 56 7.53 -6.40 0.39
C GLN A 56 6.13 -6.60 -0.22
N GLU A 57 5.19 -7.13 0.57
CA GLU A 57 3.81 -7.33 0.15
C GLU A 57 3.11 -5.99 -0.08
N GLU A 58 3.22 -5.05 0.87
CA GLU A 58 2.64 -3.70 0.78
C GLU A 58 3.20 -2.95 -0.42
N LYS A 59 4.52 -2.97 -0.61
CA LYS A 59 5.19 -2.35 -1.76
C LYS A 59 4.76 -2.96 -3.09
N SER A 60 4.61 -4.28 -3.15
CA SER A 60 4.16 -4.98 -4.37
C SER A 60 2.71 -4.68 -4.71
N LYS A 61 1.85 -4.52 -3.70
CA LYS A 61 0.44 -4.17 -3.86
C LYS A 61 0.28 -2.69 -4.23
N GLY A 62 0.98 -1.80 -3.53
CA GLY A 62 0.88 -0.37 -3.73
C GLY A 62 -0.56 0.14 -3.81
N LEU A 63 -0.85 0.97 -4.80
CA LEU A 63 -2.18 1.55 -5.06
C LEU A 63 -3.03 0.72 -6.05
N MET A 64 -2.65 -0.55 -6.34
CA MET A 64 -3.44 -1.43 -7.20
C MET A 64 -4.89 -1.57 -6.71
N HIS A 65 -5.83 -1.67 -7.66
CA HIS A 65 -7.26 -1.85 -7.45
C HIS A 65 -7.97 -0.70 -6.73
N ARG A 66 -7.30 0.42 -6.45
CA ARG A 66 -7.96 1.61 -5.92
C ARG A 66 -8.77 2.31 -7.01
N LYS A 67 -9.96 2.77 -6.63
CA LYS A 67 -10.87 3.48 -7.55
C LYS A 67 -10.63 4.99 -7.55
N ASN A 68 -10.08 5.51 -6.47
CA ASN A 68 -9.75 6.92 -6.29
C ASN A 68 -8.59 7.09 -5.30
N LEU A 69 -7.92 8.22 -5.36
CA LEU A 69 -6.97 8.74 -4.38
C LEU A 69 -7.28 10.23 -4.23
N PRO A 70 -7.73 10.70 -3.05
CA PRO A 70 -8.05 12.10 -2.84
C PRO A 70 -6.83 13.02 -2.98
N GLU A 71 -7.06 14.27 -3.38
CA GLU A 71 -6.03 15.30 -3.36
C GLU A 71 -5.42 15.47 -1.96
N GLY A 72 -4.10 15.57 -1.87
CA GLY A 72 -3.37 15.64 -0.60
C GLY A 72 -3.22 14.31 0.12
N GLU A 73 -3.64 13.20 -0.48
CA GLU A 73 -3.35 11.84 -0.02
C GLU A 73 -2.36 11.15 -0.96
N GLY A 74 -1.66 10.13 -0.45
CA GLY A 74 -0.67 9.40 -1.21
C GLY A 74 -0.20 8.11 -0.54
N MET A 75 0.84 7.50 -1.13
CA MET A 75 1.53 6.36 -0.56
C MET A 75 3.04 6.58 -0.62
N LEU A 76 3.69 6.44 0.54
CA LEU A 76 5.15 6.46 0.67
C LEU A 76 5.68 5.03 0.74
N PHE A 77 6.50 4.68 -0.22
CA PHE A 77 7.25 3.42 -0.26
C PHE A 77 8.59 3.61 0.41
N VAL A 78 8.87 2.81 1.43
CA VAL A 78 10.08 2.88 2.24
C VAL A 78 10.95 1.66 1.97
N TYR A 79 12.21 1.88 1.62
CA TYR A 79 13.18 0.81 1.39
C TYR A 79 14.32 0.87 2.41
N GLU A 80 14.88 -0.27 2.75
CA GLU A 80 15.97 -0.36 3.74
C GLU A 80 17.28 0.22 3.21
N HIS A 81 17.52 0.14 1.90
CA HIS A 81 18.74 0.57 1.24
C HIS A 81 18.45 1.42 0.02
N ASP A 82 19.41 2.29 -0.33
CA ASP A 82 19.34 3.07 -1.55
C ASP A 82 19.50 2.17 -2.77
N GLN A 83 18.58 2.31 -3.74
CA GLN A 83 18.59 1.52 -4.96
C GLN A 83 17.95 2.28 -6.12
N ILE A 84 18.23 1.85 -7.34
CA ILE A 84 17.43 2.28 -8.50
C ILE A 84 16.05 1.65 -8.33
N MET A 85 15.03 2.50 -8.24
CA MET A 85 13.65 2.06 -8.10
C MET A 85 12.95 2.06 -9.45
N SER A 86 12.05 1.09 -9.63
CA SER A 86 11.27 0.93 -10.85
C SER A 86 9.84 0.59 -10.48
N PHE A 87 8.89 1.39 -10.94
CA PHE A 87 7.45 1.27 -10.68
C PHE A 87 6.69 1.07 -11.99
N TRP A 88 5.58 0.39 -11.92
CA TRP A 88 4.66 0.16 -13.02
C TRP A 88 3.23 0.43 -12.57
N MET A 89 2.30 0.55 -13.53
CA MET A 89 0.89 0.81 -13.26
C MET A 89 -0.01 -0.42 -13.50
N LEU A 90 0.55 -1.63 -13.34
CA LEU A 90 -0.24 -2.85 -13.48
C LEU A 90 -1.39 -2.84 -12.46
N ASN A 91 -2.62 -3.15 -12.91
CA ASN A 91 -3.82 -3.14 -12.07
C ASN A 91 -4.10 -1.81 -11.33
N THR A 92 -3.50 -0.70 -11.76
CA THR A 92 -3.71 0.63 -11.21
C THR A 92 -4.44 1.50 -12.23
N ILE A 93 -5.72 1.79 -11.94
CA ILE A 93 -6.65 2.48 -12.84
C ILE A 93 -6.69 4.00 -12.62
N ILE A 94 -6.10 4.47 -11.54
CA ILE A 94 -6.01 5.90 -11.21
C ILE A 94 -4.72 6.48 -11.77
N PRO A 95 -4.73 7.67 -12.41
CA PRO A 95 -3.52 8.33 -12.85
C PRO A 95 -2.74 8.87 -11.65
N LEU A 96 -1.41 8.70 -11.64
CA LEU A 96 -0.53 9.04 -10.53
C LEU A 96 0.65 9.89 -10.99
N SER A 97 1.24 10.65 -10.08
CA SER A 97 2.61 11.16 -10.16
C SER A 97 3.45 10.52 -9.06
N ILE A 98 4.71 10.20 -9.38
CA ILE A 98 5.67 9.64 -8.44
C ILE A 98 6.85 10.59 -8.24
N ALA A 99 7.21 10.84 -6.97
CA ALA A 99 8.47 11.48 -6.60
C ALA A 99 9.44 10.43 -6.07
N PHE A 100 10.64 10.36 -6.65
CA PHE A 100 11.74 9.56 -6.15
C PHE A 100 12.60 10.41 -5.20
N ILE A 101 12.87 9.89 -3.99
CA ILE A 101 13.38 10.68 -2.86
C ILE A 101 14.62 9.98 -2.31
N SER A 102 15.71 10.73 -2.18
CA SER A 102 16.97 10.26 -1.59
C SER A 102 16.84 10.02 -0.08
N TYR A 103 17.83 9.37 0.50
CA TYR A 103 17.89 9.08 1.93
C TYR A 103 17.73 10.31 2.83
N ASP A 104 18.29 11.46 2.42
CA ASP A 104 18.19 12.74 3.13
C ASP A 104 16.87 13.50 2.90
N GLY A 105 15.89 12.87 2.22
CA GLY A 105 14.56 13.42 1.97
C GLY A 105 14.45 14.30 0.73
N LYS A 106 15.54 14.49 -0.07
CA LYS A 106 15.51 15.35 -1.25
C LYS A 106 14.80 14.69 -2.42
N ILE A 107 13.86 15.39 -3.05
CA ILE A 107 13.20 14.94 -4.28
C ILE A 107 14.21 14.98 -5.44
N ILE A 108 14.47 13.83 -6.04
CA ILE A 108 15.41 13.63 -7.15
C ILE A 108 14.73 13.74 -8.50
N ASP A 109 13.59 13.01 -8.65
CA ASP A 109 12.78 13.01 -9.86
C ASP A 109 11.31 13.15 -9.49
N ILE A 110 10.52 13.76 -10.36
CA ILE A 110 9.06 13.70 -10.37
C ILE A 110 8.64 13.24 -11.77
N LYS A 111 7.79 12.20 -11.85
CA LYS A 111 7.34 11.62 -13.12
C LYS A 111 5.86 11.28 -13.06
N ASP A 112 5.16 11.44 -14.18
CA ASP A 112 3.78 11.01 -14.32
C ASP A 112 3.69 9.53 -14.69
N MET A 113 2.67 8.87 -14.18
CA MET A 113 2.37 7.47 -14.42
C MET A 113 0.93 7.32 -14.89
N TYR A 114 0.75 6.60 -16.00
CA TYR A 114 -0.54 6.47 -16.67
C TYR A 114 -1.22 5.14 -16.35
N PRO A 115 -2.55 5.13 -16.17
CA PRO A 115 -3.31 3.94 -15.80
C PRO A 115 -2.99 2.71 -16.66
N ASN A 116 -2.85 1.55 -16.00
CA ASN A 116 -2.60 0.24 -16.62
C ASN A 116 -1.34 0.16 -17.51
N ASN A 117 -0.47 1.17 -17.47
CA ASN A 117 0.78 1.13 -18.23
C ASN A 117 1.75 0.11 -17.58
N LYS A 118 2.23 -0.83 -18.38
CA LYS A 118 3.19 -1.87 -17.95
C LYS A 118 4.65 -1.45 -18.12
N ASN A 119 4.91 -0.33 -18.78
CA ASN A 119 6.26 0.21 -18.89
C ASN A 119 6.70 0.77 -17.54
N SER A 120 7.91 0.42 -17.15
CA SER A 120 8.46 0.87 -15.89
C SER A 120 8.83 2.36 -15.91
N VAL A 121 8.49 3.04 -14.83
CA VAL A 121 8.96 4.38 -14.50
C VAL A 121 10.08 4.24 -13.48
N THR A 122 11.31 4.61 -13.85
CA THR A 122 12.53 4.31 -13.09
C THR A 122 13.17 5.59 -12.59
N SER A 123 13.72 5.57 -11.36
CA SER A 123 14.50 6.68 -10.81
C SER A 123 15.80 6.90 -11.60
N SER A 124 16.25 8.16 -11.73
CA SER A 124 17.49 8.51 -12.44
C SER A 124 18.76 8.14 -11.67
N ARG A 125 18.64 7.90 -10.36
CA ARG A 125 19.72 7.45 -9.47
C ARG A 125 19.17 6.62 -8.31
N SER A 126 20.07 6.05 -7.49
CA SER A 126 19.68 5.34 -6.26
C SER A 126 18.97 6.28 -5.30
N VAL A 127 17.86 5.82 -4.74
CA VAL A 127 16.99 6.55 -3.83
C VAL A 127 16.48 5.61 -2.72
N ARG A 128 16.00 6.20 -1.62
CA ARG A 128 15.51 5.46 -0.45
C ARG A 128 13.99 5.35 -0.41
N TYR A 129 13.29 6.36 -0.95
CA TYR A 129 11.84 6.46 -0.85
C TYR A 129 11.24 6.81 -2.21
N ALA A 130 9.96 6.45 -2.37
CA ALA A 130 9.14 6.93 -3.46
C ALA A 130 7.78 7.37 -2.90
N LEU A 131 7.25 8.50 -3.38
CA LEU A 131 5.95 9.03 -2.97
C LEU A 131 5.03 9.10 -4.17
N GLU A 132 3.96 8.30 -4.16
CA GLU A 132 2.89 8.35 -5.16
C GLU A 132 1.73 9.22 -4.66
N VAL A 133 1.23 10.08 -5.55
CA VAL A 133 0.10 11.01 -5.30
C VAL A 133 -0.77 11.09 -6.55
N PRO A 134 -1.97 11.71 -6.51
CA PRO A 134 -2.76 11.98 -7.72
C PRO A 134 -1.93 12.70 -8.78
N GLN A 135 -2.14 12.33 -10.05
CA GLN A 135 -1.37 12.89 -11.17
C GLN A 135 -1.47 14.42 -11.20
N GLY A 136 -0.33 15.08 -11.35
CA GLY A 136 -0.23 16.53 -11.40
C GLY A 136 -0.22 17.23 -10.03
N TRP A 137 -0.47 16.51 -8.92
CA TRP A 137 -0.54 17.11 -7.59
C TRP A 137 0.73 17.93 -7.24
N PHE A 138 1.92 17.39 -7.47
CA PHE A 138 3.17 18.11 -7.18
C PHE A 138 3.22 19.48 -7.87
N THR A 139 2.84 19.54 -9.14
CA THR A 139 2.80 20.80 -9.91
C THR A 139 1.76 21.75 -9.34
N ASN A 140 0.56 21.24 -9.02
CA ASN A 140 -0.55 22.05 -8.52
C ASN A 140 -0.22 22.75 -7.18
N VAL A 141 0.53 22.07 -6.30
CA VAL A 141 0.95 22.63 -5.00
C VAL A 141 2.33 23.32 -5.06
N GLY A 142 2.97 23.37 -6.23
CA GLY A 142 4.24 24.06 -6.44
C GLY A 142 5.47 23.29 -5.96
N VAL A 143 5.36 21.98 -5.73
CA VAL A 143 6.48 21.09 -5.39
C VAL A 143 7.30 20.75 -6.63
N LYS A 144 8.64 20.73 -6.49
CA LYS A 144 9.58 20.43 -7.57
C LYS A 144 10.78 19.61 -7.10
N THR A 145 11.56 19.14 -8.04
CA THR A 145 12.85 18.51 -7.76
C THR A 145 13.76 19.44 -6.95
N GLY A 146 14.44 18.87 -5.96
CA GLY A 146 15.27 19.61 -5.01
C GLY A 146 14.56 20.01 -3.72
N ASP A 147 13.23 19.96 -3.64
CA ASP A 147 12.49 20.15 -2.38
C ASP A 147 12.75 18.98 -1.42
N LEU A 148 12.57 19.23 -0.12
CA LEU A 148 12.77 18.23 0.94
C LEU A 148 11.44 17.70 1.46
N VAL A 149 11.28 16.39 1.44
CA VAL A 149 10.19 15.67 2.13
C VAL A 149 10.69 15.31 3.53
N ILE A 150 10.01 15.77 4.55
CA ILE A 150 10.34 15.50 5.94
C ILE A 150 9.69 14.17 6.35
N ILE A 151 10.50 13.13 6.39
CA ILE A 151 10.11 11.75 6.73
C ILE A 151 10.64 11.49 8.15
N LYS A 152 9.75 11.58 9.15
CA LYS A 152 10.09 11.32 10.57
C LYS A 152 9.55 9.99 11.02
#